data_b553e8b64397253b1697c9a605fec4b3
#
_entry.id   b553e8b64397253b1697c9a605fec4b3
#
_cell.length_a   1.000
_cell.length_b   1.000
_cell.length_c   1.000
_cell.angle_alpha   90.00
_cell.angle_beta   90.00
_cell.angle_gamma   90.00
#
_symmetry.space_group_name_H-M   'P 1'
#
loop_
_entity.id
_entity.type
_entity.pdbx_description
1 polymer ?
#
loop_
_entity_poly.entity_id
_entity_poly.type
_entity_poly.pdbx_seq_one_letter_code
_entity_poly.pdbx_strand_id
1 'polypeptide(L)'
;MSEQNRIPQHVAIIMDGNGRWAELRGKERYEGHVAGVEPVRASLRAAARWGVKYLTLYAFSTENWGRPTHEVDALMELFCKSVVNETPELIRQGVEIRMIGDRTRFSEKVQRYLCEAEQRTAGGKTLTLILALNYSSRSEITRAVQRIAARVAAGELAPGEISEGTVSASLDTAPYPNPDLIVRTSGECRLSNFLLWQASYAELYFPEVLWPDFTEEEFDRAIEEYARRDRRFGLVK
;
A
#
# COMPACT_ATOMS: atom_id res chain seq x y z
N MET A 1 20.18 -18.35 -11.62
CA MET A 1 19.67 -17.08 -11.05
C MET A 1 20.21 -17.00 -9.64
N SER A 2 20.84 -15.89 -9.25
CA SER A 2 21.39 -15.72 -7.89
C SER A 2 20.25 -15.71 -6.86
N GLU A 3 20.49 -16.14 -5.63
CA GLU A 3 19.52 -16.14 -4.52
C GLU A 3 18.87 -14.77 -4.30
N GLN A 4 19.52 -13.66 -4.68
CA GLN A 4 19.01 -12.29 -4.62
C GLN A 4 17.72 -12.02 -5.45
N ASN A 5 17.42 -12.85 -6.47
CA ASN A 5 16.19 -12.73 -7.27
C ASN A 5 14.97 -13.42 -6.65
N ARG A 6 15.10 -13.97 -5.44
CA ARG A 6 14.02 -14.68 -4.74
C ARG A 6 13.31 -13.87 -3.67
N ILE A 7 13.78 -12.63 -3.39
CA ILE A 7 13.16 -11.74 -2.41
C ILE A 7 12.51 -10.58 -3.18
N PRO A 8 11.21 -10.29 -2.98
CA PRO A 8 10.57 -9.16 -3.61
C PRO A 8 11.17 -7.85 -3.09
N GLN A 9 11.45 -6.91 -3.99
CA GLN A 9 11.88 -5.57 -3.61
C GLN A 9 10.73 -4.76 -3.04
N HIS A 10 9.51 -4.95 -3.59
CA HIS A 10 8.31 -4.24 -3.21
C HIS A 10 7.17 -5.22 -2.96
N VAL A 11 6.65 -5.20 -1.73
CA VAL A 11 5.44 -5.94 -1.32
C VAL A 11 4.29 -4.96 -1.12
N ALA A 12 3.12 -5.25 -1.67
CA ALA A 12 1.90 -4.48 -1.44
C ALA A 12 0.85 -5.34 -0.76
N ILE A 13 0.14 -4.81 0.23
CA ILE A 13 -0.83 -5.58 1.04
C ILE A 13 -2.21 -4.91 1.03
N ILE A 14 -3.22 -5.68 0.67
CA ILE A 14 -4.63 -5.36 0.89
C ILE A 14 -5.05 -5.96 2.22
N MET A 15 -5.23 -5.12 3.22
CA MET A 15 -5.51 -5.45 4.62
C MET A 15 -6.99 -5.77 4.82
N ASP A 16 -7.44 -6.93 4.33
CA ASP A 16 -8.84 -7.34 4.37
C ASP A 16 -9.15 -8.29 5.53
N GLY A 17 -10.41 -8.24 6.01
CA GLY A 17 -10.92 -9.14 7.03
C GLY A 17 -11.11 -8.52 8.42
N ASN A 18 -10.80 -7.24 8.65
CA ASN A 18 -10.97 -6.57 9.96
C ASN A 18 -12.39 -6.71 10.51
N GLY A 19 -13.41 -6.42 9.70
CA GLY A 19 -14.81 -6.53 10.11
C GLY A 19 -15.22 -7.96 10.43
N ARG A 20 -14.89 -8.91 9.57
CA ARG A 20 -15.17 -10.35 9.78
C ARG A 20 -14.50 -10.88 11.05
N TRP A 21 -13.27 -10.46 11.30
CA TRP A 21 -12.54 -10.82 12.51
C TRP A 21 -13.27 -10.37 13.78
N ALA A 22 -13.80 -9.14 13.79
CA ALA A 22 -14.57 -8.61 14.90
C ALA A 22 -15.90 -9.35 15.06
N GLU A 23 -16.65 -9.55 13.97
CA GLU A 23 -17.95 -10.26 13.95
C GLU A 23 -17.82 -11.70 14.50
N LEU A 24 -16.79 -12.44 14.09
CA LEU A 24 -16.51 -13.81 14.60
C LEU A 24 -16.22 -13.85 16.11
N ARG A 25 -15.87 -12.72 16.70
CA ARG A 25 -15.54 -12.58 18.15
C ARG A 25 -16.62 -11.84 18.94
N GLY A 26 -17.77 -11.55 18.32
CA GLY A 26 -18.85 -10.78 18.95
C GLY A 26 -18.47 -9.35 19.30
N LYS A 27 -17.54 -8.76 18.52
CA LYS A 27 -17.00 -7.42 18.72
C LYS A 27 -17.55 -6.44 17.68
N GLU A 28 -17.45 -5.16 18.00
CA GLU A 28 -17.76 -4.09 17.06
C GLU A 28 -16.73 -4.06 15.89
N ARG A 29 -17.20 -3.76 14.67
CA ARG A 29 -16.34 -3.70 13.47
C ARG A 29 -15.09 -2.83 13.66
N TYR A 30 -15.22 -1.72 14.40
CA TYR A 30 -14.13 -0.83 14.75
C TYR A 30 -13.00 -1.53 15.53
N GLU A 31 -13.34 -2.44 16.45
CA GLU A 31 -12.33 -3.18 17.24
C GLU A 31 -11.44 -4.07 16.35
N GLY A 32 -11.97 -4.58 15.23
CA GLY A 32 -11.18 -5.26 14.22
C GLY A 32 -10.14 -4.36 13.57
N HIS A 33 -10.48 -3.10 13.31
CA HIS A 33 -9.51 -2.13 12.79
C HIS A 33 -8.44 -1.75 13.82
N VAL A 34 -8.82 -1.63 15.10
CA VAL A 34 -7.86 -1.42 16.21
C VAL A 34 -6.89 -2.60 16.30
N ALA A 35 -7.42 -3.84 16.29
CA ALA A 35 -6.58 -5.05 16.29
C ALA A 35 -5.67 -5.13 15.05
N GLY A 36 -6.11 -4.60 13.91
CA GLY A 36 -5.36 -4.56 12.67
C GLY A 36 -4.11 -3.66 12.68
N VAL A 37 -3.83 -2.93 13.76
CA VAL A 37 -2.60 -2.12 13.89
C VAL A 37 -1.38 -3.02 14.16
N GLU A 38 -1.51 -4.08 14.96
CA GLU A 38 -0.39 -4.98 15.25
C GLU A 38 0.15 -5.73 14.01
N PRO A 39 -0.69 -6.25 13.09
CA PRO A 39 -0.20 -6.79 11.81
C PRO A 39 0.61 -5.81 10.95
N VAL A 40 0.34 -4.50 11.05
CA VAL A 40 1.19 -3.49 10.37
C VAL A 40 2.60 -3.54 10.94
N ARG A 41 2.75 -3.55 12.27
CA ARG A 41 4.04 -3.65 12.95
C ARG A 41 4.76 -4.97 12.61
N ALA A 42 4.01 -6.09 12.64
CA ALA A 42 4.53 -7.41 12.28
C ALA A 42 5.05 -7.42 10.82
N SER A 43 4.26 -6.87 9.89
CA SER A 43 4.65 -6.76 8.48
C SER A 43 5.90 -5.88 8.28
N LEU A 44 6.03 -4.79 9.02
CA LEU A 44 7.21 -3.92 8.97
C LEU A 44 8.47 -4.65 9.47
N ARG A 45 8.38 -5.36 10.62
CA ARG A 45 9.49 -6.14 11.15
C ARG A 45 9.92 -7.25 10.20
N ALA A 46 8.96 -8.01 9.67
CA ALA A 46 9.23 -9.08 8.71
C ALA A 46 9.82 -8.54 7.40
N ALA A 47 9.25 -7.47 6.84
CA ALA A 47 9.75 -6.83 5.62
C ALA A 47 11.20 -6.35 5.80
N ALA A 48 11.53 -5.70 6.92
CA ALA A 48 12.89 -5.27 7.22
C ALA A 48 13.86 -6.45 7.36
N ARG A 49 13.46 -7.53 8.03
CA ARG A 49 14.25 -8.75 8.19
C ARG A 49 14.55 -9.44 6.85
N TRP A 50 13.58 -9.48 5.95
CA TRP A 50 13.74 -10.02 4.60
C TRP A 50 14.50 -9.09 3.64
N GLY A 51 14.73 -7.82 4.03
CA GLY A 51 15.40 -6.83 3.18
C GLY A 51 14.51 -6.25 2.08
N VAL A 52 13.18 -6.39 2.20
CA VAL A 52 12.18 -5.69 1.38
C VAL A 52 12.41 -4.18 1.49
N LYS A 53 12.38 -3.47 0.37
CA LYS A 53 12.68 -2.02 0.34
C LYS A 53 11.44 -1.15 0.37
N TYR A 54 10.33 -1.66 -0.16
CA TYR A 54 9.07 -0.92 -0.24
C TYR A 54 7.93 -1.81 0.27
N LEU A 55 7.14 -1.28 1.19
CA LEU A 55 5.93 -1.93 1.69
C LEU A 55 4.75 -0.98 1.48
N THR A 56 3.84 -1.32 0.55
CA THR A 56 2.63 -0.53 0.34
C THR A 56 1.45 -1.16 1.06
N LEU A 57 0.76 -0.39 1.90
CA LEU A 57 -0.43 -0.82 2.62
C LEU A 57 -1.67 -0.10 2.10
N TYR A 58 -2.69 -0.85 1.68
CA TYR A 58 -3.99 -0.30 1.26
C TYR A 58 -4.83 0.03 2.49
N ALA A 59 -4.61 1.23 3.04
CA ALA A 59 -5.19 1.62 4.32
C ALA A 59 -6.58 2.24 4.21
N PHE A 60 -6.88 2.99 3.12
CA PHE A 60 -8.20 3.59 2.89
C PHE A 60 -8.45 3.82 1.41
N SER A 61 -9.46 3.13 0.86
CA SER A 61 -9.84 3.29 -0.54
C SER A 61 -10.83 4.44 -0.76
N THR A 62 -10.93 4.93 -2.01
CA THR A 62 -11.95 5.93 -2.37
C THR A 62 -13.36 5.43 -2.13
N GLU A 63 -13.61 4.13 -2.26
CA GLU A 63 -14.91 3.50 -2.03
C GLU A 63 -15.30 3.48 -0.54
N ASN A 64 -14.32 3.55 0.37
CA ASN A 64 -14.59 3.56 1.82
C ASN A 64 -15.33 4.82 2.30
N TRP A 65 -15.31 5.91 1.53
CA TRP A 65 -16.15 7.07 1.82
C TRP A 65 -17.65 6.80 1.72
N GLY A 66 -18.06 5.71 1.07
CA GLY A 66 -19.45 5.25 1.04
C GLY A 66 -19.91 4.54 2.33
N ARG A 67 -19.03 4.34 3.31
CA ARG A 67 -19.39 3.79 4.62
C ARG A 67 -20.15 4.81 5.46
N PRO A 68 -20.85 4.38 6.52
CA PRO A 68 -21.47 5.30 7.46
C PRO A 68 -20.46 6.33 7.99
N THR A 69 -20.87 7.60 8.09
CA THR A 69 -19.96 8.71 8.47
C THR A 69 -19.23 8.45 9.79
N HIS A 70 -19.95 7.92 10.80
CA HIS A 70 -19.35 7.61 12.10
C HIS A 70 -18.22 6.55 12.00
N GLU A 71 -18.34 5.56 11.09
CA GLU A 71 -17.27 4.57 10.84
C GLU A 71 -16.06 5.24 10.19
N VAL A 72 -16.29 6.09 9.19
CA VAL A 72 -15.22 6.84 8.51
C VAL A 72 -14.49 7.74 9.50
N ASP A 73 -15.20 8.49 10.33
CA ASP A 73 -14.61 9.39 11.32
C ASP A 73 -13.76 8.61 12.34
N ALA A 74 -14.28 7.48 12.85
CA ALA A 74 -13.55 6.60 13.76
C ALA A 74 -12.27 6.01 13.12
N LEU A 75 -12.33 5.62 11.83
CA LEU A 75 -11.16 5.14 11.09
C LEU A 75 -10.11 6.24 10.89
N MET A 76 -10.53 7.47 10.59
CA MET A 76 -9.60 8.60 10.45
C MET A 76 -8.96 8.96 11.79
N GLU A 77 -9.71 8.91 12.89
CA GLU A 77 -9.16 9.12 14.23
C GLU A 77 -8.15 8.04 14.62
N LEU A 78 -8.48 6.77 14.39
CA LEU A 78 -7.57 5.64 14.62
C LEU A 78 -6.29 5.80 13.78
N PHE A 79 -6.43 6.14 12.51
CA PHE A 79 -5.31 6.38 11.61
C PHE A 79 -4.39 7.49 12.15
N CYS A 80 -4.95 8.65 12.50
CA CYS A 80 -4.16 9.75 13.06
C CYS A 80 -3.42 9.35 14.34
N LYS A 81 -4.11 8.67 15.27
CA LYS A 81 -3.50 8.16 16.52
C LYS A 81 -2.36 7.18 16.22
N SER A 82 -2.57 6.26 15.28
CA SER A 82 -1.56 5.28 14.89
C SER A 82 -0.34 5.95 14.29
N VAL A 83 -0.51 6.88 13.34
CA VAL A 83 0.61 7.61 12.73
C VAL A 83 1.43 8.34 13.79
N VAL A 84 0.79 9.07 14.71
CA VAL A 84 1.48 9.81 15.78
C VAL A 84 2.24 8.87 16.71
N ASN A 85 1.61 7.77 17.12
CA ASN A 85 2.18 6.83 18.09
C ASN A 85 3.33 6.00 17.49
N GLU A 86 3.22 5.61 16.23
CA GLU A 86 4.21 4.75 15.56
C GLU A 86 5.41 5.53 15.02
N THR A 87 5.26 6.81 14.68
CA THR A 87 6.33 7.62 14.07
C THR A 87 7.67 7.56 14.83
N PRO A 88 7.72 7.65 16.19
CA PRO A 88 8.99 7.57 16.91
C PRO A 88 9.71 6.22 16.73
N GLU A 89 8.96 5.12 16.69
CA GLU A 89 9.51 3.78 16.49
C GLU A 89 10.01 3.61 15.04
N LEU A 90 9.23 4.07 14.07
CA LEU A 90 9.59 4.03 12.65
C LEU A 90 10.89 4.80 12.38
N ILE A 91 11.09 5.96 13.02
CA ILE A 91 12.36 6.70 12.95
C ILE A 91 13.51 5.84 13.49
N ARG A 92 13.36 5.20 14.66
CA ARG A 92 14.41 4.34 15.24
C ARG A 92 14.76 3.15 14.35
N GLN A 93 13.76 2.61 13.66
CA GLN A 93 13.93 1.49 12.72
C GLN A 93 14.47 1.93 11.34
N GLY A 94 14.61 3.22 11.08
CA GLY A 94 15.02 3.75 9.78
C GLY A 94 13.97 3.55 8.68
N VAL A 95 12.69 3.52 9.06
CA VAL A 95 11.55 3.42 8.13
C VAL A 95 11.11 4.81 7.71
N GLU A 96 11.01 5.03 6.41
CA GLU A 96 10.48 6.26 5.84
C GLU A 96 8.99 6.09 5.49
N ILE A 97 8.14 7.01 5.95
CA ILE A 97 6.71 7.03 5.59
C ILE A 97 6.52 7.89 4.32
N ARG A 98 5.71 7.37 3.40
CA ARG A 98 5.22 8.09 2.22
C ARG A 98 3.74 7.80 2.02
N MET A 99 3.03 8.70 1.35
CA MET A 99 1.62 8.52 1.02
C MET A 99 1.39 8.60 -0.48
N ILE A 100 0.53 7.71 -0.99
CA ILE A 100 -0.08 7.79 -2.32
C ILE A 100 -1.60 7.95 -2.18
N GLY A 101 -2.23 8.61 -3.17
CA GLY A 101 -3.66 8.91 -3.18
C GLY A 101 -3.94 10.41 -3.05
N ASP A 102 -5.21 10.76 -3.04
CA ASP A 102 -5.65 12.15 -3.02
C ASP A 102 -5.80 12.70 -1.60
N ARG A 103 -4.90 13.63 -1.22
CA ARG A 103 -4.87 14.28 0.10
C ARG A 103 -5.98 15.32 0.30
N THR A 104 -6.53 15.86 -0.80
CA THR A 104 -7.39 17.04 -0.74
C THR A 104 -8.71 16.81 -0.03
N ARG A 105 -9.18 15.57 0.03
CA ARG A 105 -10.43 15.19 0.70
C ARG A 105 -10.30 15.05 2.21
N PHE A 106 -9.07 14.95 2.74
CA PHE A 106 -8.87 14.86 4.19
C PHE A 106 -8.98 16.23 4.87
N SER A 107 -9.39 16.23 6.13
CA SER A 107 -9.35 17.45 6.95
C SER A 107 -7.90 17.97 7.07
N GLU A 108 -7.76 19.28 7.29
CA GLU A 108 -6.45 19.91 7.52
C GLU A 108 -5.65 19.23 8.64
N LYS A 109 -6.34 18.76 9.68
CA LYS A 109 -5.73 18.01 10.79
C LYS A 109 -5.06 16.72 10.29
N VAL A 110 -5.76 15.91 9.48
CA VAL A 110 -5.22 14.66 8.92
C VAL A 110 -4.06 14.95 7.98
N GLN A 111 -4.21 15.95 7.10
CA GLN A 111 -3.14 16.36 6.16
C GLN A 111 -1.88 16.79 6.90
N ARG A 112 -2.02 17.56 8.00
CA ARG A 112 -0.89 17.98 8.84
C ARG A 112 -0.18 16.79 9.48
N TYR A 113 -0.89 15.85 10.10
CA TYR A 113 -0.26 14.65 10.70
C TYR A 113 0.48 13.80 9.67
N LEU A 114 -0.06 13.65 8.46
CA LEU A 114 0.61 12.96 7.37
C LEU A 114 1.90 13.67 6.97
N CYS A 115 1.83 14.97 6.75
CA CYS A 115 3.00 15.79 6.38
C CYS A 115 4.10 15.73 7.45
N GLU A 116 3.73 15.88 8.74
CA GLU A 116 4.66 15.78 9.86
C GLU A 116 5.33 14.41 9.93
N ALA A 117 4.57 13.32 9.74
CA ALA A 117 5.11 11.96 9.77
C ALA A 117 6.10 11.74 8.59
N GLU A 118 5.75 12.16 7.39
CA GLU A 118 6.64 12.08 6.22
C GLU A 118 7.93 12.89 6.43
N GLN A 119 7.83 14.12 6.96
CA GLN A 119 9.00 14.95 7.24
C GLN A 119 9.90 14.36 8.32
N ARG A 120 9.31 13.87 9.41
CA ARG A 120 10.07 13.32 10.55
C ARG A 120 10.76 12.01 10.25
N THR A 121 10.21 11.22 9.33
CA THR A 121 10.77 9.92 8.90
C THR A 121 11.63 10.03 7.65
N ALA A 122 11.72 11.22 7.05
CA ALA A 122 12.49 11.46 5.81
C ALA A 122 13.96 11.03 5.96
N GLY A 123 14.45 10.33 4.94
CA GLY A 123 15.81 9.81 4.90
C GLY A 123 16.02 8.48 5.62
N GLY A 124 14.96 7.82 6.07
CA GLY A 124 15.02 6.43 6.51
C GLY A 124 15.55 5.53 5.39
N LYS A 125 16.47 4.59 5.73
CA LYS A 125 17.20 3.79 4.71
C LYS A 125 16.87 2.30 4.76
N THR A 126 16.11 1.87 5.77
CA THR A 126 15.78 0.46 5.96
C THR A 126 14.66 0.03 5.03
N LEU A 127 13.55 0.77 5.06
CA LEU A 127 12.31 0.44 4.36
C LEU A 127 11.51 1.73 4.10
N THR A 128 10.88 1.84 2.94
CA THR A 128 9.86 2.87 2.68
C THR A 128 8.47 2.26 2.87
N LEU A 129 7.73 2.74 3.88
CA LEU A 129 6.32 2.42 4.10
C LEU A 129 5.46 3.37 3.28
N ILE A 130 4.74 2.84 2.29
CA ILE A 130 3.84 3.60 1.43
C ILE A 130 2.39 3.35 1.87
N LEU A 131 1.73 4.40 2.35
CA LEU A 131 0.33 4.35 2.77
C LEU A 131 -0.57 4.78 1.62
N ALA A 132 -1.35 3.85 1.06
CA ALA A 132 -2.37 4.14 0.07
C ALA A 132 -3.65 4.61 0.79
N LEU A 133 -3.88 5.93 0.78
CA LEU A 133 -4.96 6.62 1.50
C LEU A 133 -5.80 7.45 0.56
N ASN A 134 -7.13 7.34 0.67
CA ASN A 134 -8.05 7.90 -0.32
C ASN A 134 -7.57 7.57 -1.74
N TYR A 135 -7.16 6.31 -1.89
CA TYR A 135 -6.54 5.79 -3.09
C TYR A 135 -7.50 4.85 -3.83
N SER A 136 -7.49 4.93 -5.13
CA SER A 136 -7.92 3.88 -6.04
C SER A 136 -7.21 4.04 -7.38
N SER A 137 -6.93 2.93 -8.04
CA SER A 137 -6.15 2.94 -9.27
C SER A 137 -6.82 3.72 -10.40
N ARG A 138 -8.14 3.59 -10.54
CA ARG A 138 -8.90 4.35 -11.55
C ARG A 138 -8.80 5.86 -11.30
N SER A 139 -8.92 6.31 -10.04
CA SER A 139 -8.77 7.72 -9.68
C SER A 139 -7.33 8.21 -9.93
N GLU A 140 -6.32 7.42 -9.56
CA GLU A 140 -4.92 7.74 -9.81
C GLU A 140 -4.63 7.90 -11.31
N ILE A 141 -5.05 6.91 -12.13
CA ILE A 141 -4.88 6.93 -13.59
C ILE A 141 -5.59 8.15 -14.19
N THR A 142 -6.81 8.47 -13.72
CA THR A 142 -7.54 9.66 -14.18
C THR A 142 -6.74 10.95 -13.90
N ARG A 143 -6.17 11.10 -12.69
CA ARG A 143 -5.31 12.24 -12.35
C ARG A 143 -4.03 12.26 -13.20
N ALA A 144 -3.42 11.11 -13.47
CA ALA A 144 -2.28 11.01 -14.37
C ALA A 144 -2.61 11.49 -15.78
N VAL A 145 -3.74 11.04 -16.34
CA VAL A 145 -4.25 11.49 -17.66
C VAL A 145 -4.48 12.99 -17.67
N GLN A 146 -5.07 13.57 -16.62
CA GLN A 146 -5.28 15.02 -16.51
C GLN A 146 -3.94 15.79 -16.52
N ARG A 147 -2.92 15.29 -15.78
CA ARG A 147 -1.55 15.87 -15.78
C ARG A 147 -0.90 15.80 -17.17
N ILE A 148 -1.03 14.68 -17.85
CA ILE A 148 -0.52 14.50 -19.22
C ILE A 148 -1.24 15.46 -20.18
N ALA A 149 -2.57 15.53 -20.13
CA ALA A 149 -3.36 16.44 -20.97
C ALA A 149 -2.98 17.92 -20.76
N ALA A 150 -2.73 18.33 -19.52
CA ALA A 150 -2.26 19.68 -19.22
C ALA A 150 -0.89 19.98 -19.85
N ARG A 151 0.06 19.03 -19.81
CA ARG A 151 1.37 19.16 -20.47
C ARG A 151 1.25 19.25 -21.99
N VAL A 152 0.34 18.47 -22.58
CA VAL A 152 0.06 18.56 -24.03
C VAL A 152 -0.52 19.91 -24.36
N ALA A 153 -1.48 20.42 -23.59
CA ALA A 153 -2.08 21.73 -23.82
C ALA A 153 -1.06 22.88 -23.65
N ALA A 154 -0.07 22.71 -22.77
CA ALA A 154 1.03 23.67 -22.60
C ALA A 154 2.14 23.56 -23.67
N GLY A 155 2.05 22.60 -24.60
CA GLY A 155 3.08 22.37 -25.62
C GLY A 155 4.36 21.71 -25.11
N GLU A 156 4.34 21.17 -23.87
CA GLU A 156 5.48 20.50 -23.24
C GLU A 156 5.62 19.03 -23.67
N LEU A 157 4.62 18.46 -24.32
CA LEU A 157 4.54 17.07 -24.77
C LEU A 157 3.66 16.99 -26.01
N ALA A 158 4.16 16.35 -27.08
CA ALA A 158 3.30 16.07 -28.23
C ALA A 158 2.44 14.80 -27.98
N PRO A 159 1.19 14.73 -28.47
CA PRO A 159 0.34 13.54 -28.27
C PRO A 159 1.00 12.23 -28.70
N GLY A 160 1.81 12.23 -29.78
CA GLY A 160 2.52 11.04 -30.26
C GLY A 160 3.71 10.60 -29.41
N GLU A 161 4.13 11.40 -28.42
CA GLU A 161 5.20 11.09 -27.47
C GLU A 161 4.67 10.44 -26.17
N ILE A 162 3.35 10.36 -26.03
CA ILE A 162 2.75 9.68 -24.87
C ILE A 162 3.02 8.18 -24.97
N SER A 163 3.70 7.65 -23.96
CA SER A 163 4.11 6.25 -23.85
C SER A 163 3.68 5.67 -22.51
N GLU A 164 3.84 4.35 -22.31
CA GLU A 164 3.65 3.72 -20.99
C GLU A 164 4.56 4.36 -19.92
N GLY A 165 5.77 4.76 -20.31
CA GLY A 165 6.69 5.50 -19.44
C GLY A 165 6.15 6.87 -19.03
N THR A 166 5.50 7.59 -19.96
CA THR A 166 4.85 8.87 -19.68
C THR A 166 3.71 8.71 -18.66
N VAL A 167 2.91 7.64 -18.83
CA VAL A 167 1.83 7.32 -17.88
C VAL A 167 2.41 6.98 -16.51
N SER A 168 3.37 6.04 -16.46
CA SER A 168 4.02 5.60 -15.22
C SER A 168 4.66 6.77 -14.46
N ALA A 169 5.35 7.67 -15.16
CA ALA A 169 5.95 8.87 -14.57
C ALA A 169 4.91 9.89 -14.06
N SER A 170 3.66 9.76 -14.47
CA SER A 170 2.56 10.62 -14.05
C SER A 170 1.70 10.02 -12.93
N LEU A 171 1.96 8.79 -12.49
CA LEU A 171 1.27 8.16 -11.37
C LEU A 171 1.80 8.65 -10.02
N ASP A 172 1.02 8.48 -8.95
CA ASP A 172 1.45 8.80 -7.58
C ASP A 172 2.60 7.88 -7.14
N THR A 173 2.71 6.71 -7.77
CA THR A 173 3.76 5.69 -7.54
C THR A 173 5.03 5.91 -8.35
N ALA A 174 5.13 6.97 -9.17
CA ALA A 174 6.29 7.24 -10.02
C ALA A 174 7.67 7.16 -9.33
N PRO A 175 7.82 7.55 -8.03
CA PRO A 175 9.09 7.46 -7.33
C PRO A 175 9.49 6.03 -6.91
N TYR A 176 8.59 5.06 -7.04
CA TYR A 176 8.77 3.71 -6.48
C TYR A 176 8.75 2.65 -7.58
N PRO A 177 9.42 1.51 -7.39
CA PRO A 177 9.28 0.37 -8.30
C PRO A 177 7.87 -0.21 -8.20
N ASN A 178 7.43 -0.87 -9.27
CA ASN A 178 6.19 -1.63 -9.24
C ASN A 178 6.26 -2.76 -8.18
N PRO A 179 5.13 -3.18 -7.58
CA PRO A 179 5.14 -4.28 -6.63
C PRO A 179 5.53 -5.59 -7.33
N ASP A 180 6.40 -6.36 -6.70
CA ASP A 180 6.74 -7.71 -7.11
C ASP A 180 5.71 -8.72 -6.61
N LEU A 181 5.16 -8.45 -5.41
CA LEU A 181 4.18 -9.30 -4.74
C LEU A 181 3.03 -8.45 -4.19
N ILE A 182 1.81 -8.87 -4.48
CA ILE A 182 0.60 -8.33 -3.83
C ILE A 182 -0.01 -9.42 -2.97
N VAL A 183 -0.17 -9.13 -1.68
CA VAL A 183 -0.84 -9.99 -0.72
C VAL A 183 -2.23 -9.42 -0.42
N ARG A 184 -3.26 -10.25 -0.44
CA ARG A 184 -4.57 -9.89 0.10
C ARG A 184 -5.03 -10.93 1.09
N THR A 185 -5.22 -10.53 2.33
CA THR A 185 -5.72 -11.38 3.41
C THR A 185 -7.21 -11.70 3.22
N SER A 186 -7.73 -12.67 3.98
CA SER A 186 -9.13 -13.08 4.07
C SER A 186 -9.65 -13.97 2.92
N GLY A 187 -8.77 -14.58 2.11
CA GLY A 187 -9.15 -15.51 1.03
C GLY A 187 -9.83 -14.87 -0.19
N GLU A 188 -9.95 -13.56 -0.23
CA GLU A 188 -10.61 -12.83 -1.32
C GLU A 188 -9.69 -12.65 -2.52
N CYS A 189 -10.03 -13.25 -3.67
CA CYS A 189 -9.19 -13.27 -4.87
C CYS A 189 -9.55 -12.14 -5.84
N ARG A 190 -9.31 -10.88 -5.45
CA ARG A 190 -9.52 -9.68 -6.28
C ARG A 190 -8.64 -8.53 -5.82
N LEU A 191 -8.30 -7.59 -6.70
CA LEU A 191 -7.45 -6.42 -6.39
C LEU A 191 -8.23 -5.21 -5.86
N SER A 192 -9.54 -5.17 -6.01
CA SER A 192 -10.40 -4.08 -5.51
C SER A 192 -9.87 -2.68 -5.85
N ASN A 193 -9.53 -2.47 -7.13
CA ASN A 193 -9.06 -1.18 -7.63
C ASN A 193 -7.72 -0.71 -7.01
N PHE A 194 -6.89 -1.66 -6.54
CA PHE A 194 -5.59 -1.39 -5.94
C PHE A 194 -4.45 -1.64 -6.94
N LEU A 195 -3.63 -0.64 -7.19
CA LEU A 195 -2.39 -0.67 -8.00
C LEU A 195 -2.55 -1.37 -9.36
N LEU A 196 -3.67 -1.19 -10.09
CA LEU A 196 -3.97 -1.95 -11.31
C LEU A 196 -2.91 -1.78 -12.41
N TRP A 197 -2.39 -0.57 -12.60
CA TRP A 197 -1.32 -0.30 -13.56
C TRP A 197 -0.03 -0.98 -13.14
N GLN A 198 0.33 -0.82 -11.88
CA GLN A 198 1.58 -1.29 -11.30
C GLN A 198 1.62 -2.80 -11.10
N ALA A 199 0.44 -3.43 -10.97
CA ALA A 199 0.28 -4.86 -10.71
C ALA A 199 0.47 -5.76 -11.95
N SER A 200 0.70 -5.19 -13.13
CA SER A 200 0.70 -5.89 -14.41
C SER A 200 1.55 -7.16 -14.45
N TYR A 201 2.63 -7.21 -13.67
CA TYR A 201 3.53 -8.36 -13.56
C TYR A 201 3.79 -8.79 -12.11
N ALA A 202 2.97 -8.30 -11.17
CA ALA A 202 3.08 -8.71 -9.77
C ALA A 202 2.59 -10.15 -9.58
N GLU A 203 3.27 -10.90 -8.72
CA GLU A 203 2.73 -12.16 -8.19
C GLU A 203 1.63 -11.85 -7.18
N LEU A 204 0.58 -12.68 -7.16
CA LEU A 204 -0.56 -12.50 -6.27
C LEU A 204 -0.62 -13.65 -5.26
N TYR A 205 -0.81 -13.30 -3.98
CA TYR A 205 -0.97 -14.27 -2.90
C TYR A 205 -2.21 -13.94 -2.06
N PHE A 206 -3.09 -14.93 -1.89
CA PHE A 206 -4.40 -14.77 -1.26
C PHE A 206 -4.56 -15.73 -0.06
N PRO A 207 -3.91 -15.47 1.08
CA PRO A 207 -4.07 -16.28 2.28
C PRO A 207 -5.47 -16.12 2.89
N GLU A 208 -5.97 -17.19 3.51
CA GLU A 208 -7.29 -17.18 4.15
C GLU A 208 -7.31 -16.43 5.48
N VAL A 209 -6.15 -16.20 6.10
CA VAL A 209 -6.02 -15.50 7.37
C VAL A 209 -6.65 -14.11 7.30
N LEU A 210 -7.40 -13.71 8.32
CA LEU A 210 -7.95 -12.37 8.44
C LEU A 210 -6.86 -11.39 8.88
N TRP A 211 -6.92 -10.13 8.41
CA TRP A 211 -5.85 -9.17 8.66
C TRP A 211 -5.42 -9.05 10.13
N PRO A 212 -6.31 -8.96 11.15
CA PRO A 212 -5.86 -8.87 12.53
C PRO A 212 -5.07 -10.09 13.05
N ASP A 213 -5.17 -11.23 12.40
CA ASP A 213 -4.43 -12.46 12.73
C ASP A 213 -3.21 -12.67 11.81
N PHE A 214 -2.87 -11.71 10.95
CA PHE A 214 -1.72 -11.77 10.04
C PHE A 214 -0.42 -11.47 10.81
N THR A 215 0.38 -12.50 11.04
CA THR A 215 1.62 -12.44 11.83
C THR A 215 2.87 -12.29 10.95
N GLU A 216 4.05 -12.23 11.58
CA GLU A 216 5.33 -12.28 10.87
C GLU A 216 5.50 -13.59 10.09
N GLU A 217 5.04 -14.71 10.66
CA GLU A 217 5.08 -16.02 10.01
C GLU A 217 4.19 -16.08 8.76
N GLU A 218 3.05 -15.39 8.77
CA GLU A 218 2.20 -15.26 7.57
C GLU A 218 2.88 -14.42 6.48
N PHE A 219 3.59 -13.37 6.87
CA PHE A 219 4.41 -12.59 5.94
C PHE A 219 5.55 -13.46 5.38
N ASP A 220 6.23 -14.23 6.21
CA ASP A 220 7.30 -15.15 5.80
C ASP A 220 6.78 -16.16 4.77
N ARG A 221 5.61 -16.76 4.99
CA ARG A 221 4.95 -17.65 4.03
C ARG A 221 4.70 -16.98 2.68
N ALA A 222 4.28 -15.72 2.70
CA ALA A 222 4.05 -14.97 1.45
C ALA A 222 5.36 -14.79 0.67
N ILE A 223 6.48 -14.50 1.34
CA ILE A 223 7.80 -14.37 0.70
C ILE A 223 8.29 -15.73 0.20
N GLU A 224 8.15 -16.79 0.98
CA GLU A 224 8.53 -18.15 0.56
C GLU A 224 7.73 -18.61 -0.66
N GLU A 225 6.43 -18.34 -0.68
CA GLU A 225 5.57 -18.67 -1.83
C GLU A 225 6.00 -17.88 -3.07
N TYR A 226 6.30 -16.59 -2.94
CA TYR A 226 6.86 -15.79 -4.01
C TYR A 226 8.19 -16.38 -4.53
N ALA A 227 9.08 -16.78 -3.62
CA ALA A 227 10.39 -17.34 -3.98
C ALA A 227 10.32 -18.67 -4.75
N ARG A 228 9.23 -19.42 -4.59
CA ARG A 228 9.00 -20.70 -5.32
C ARG A 228 8.54 -20.49 -6.75
N ARG A 229 8.03 -19.31 -7.10
CA ARG A 229 7.45 -19.04 -8.42
C ARG A 229 8.54 -18.72 -9.45
N ASP A 230 8.31 -19.18 -10.68
CA ASP A 230 9.20 -18.89 -11.83
C ASP A 230 8.61 -17.72 -12.64
N ARG A 231 9.15 -16.53 -12.47
CA ARG A 231 8.72 -15.32 -13.18
C ARG A 231 9.29 -15.30 -14.60
N ARG A 232 8.45 -15.48 -15.59
CA ARG A 232 8.85 -15.60 -17.00
C ARG A 232 8.70 -14.32 -17.81
N PHE A 233 7.96 -13.32 -17.34
CA PHE A 233 7.70 -12.05 -18.03
C PHE A 233 7.29 -12.22 -19.50
N GLY A 234 6.53 -13.29 -19.82
CA GLY A 234 6.11 -13.61 -21.18
C GLY A 234 7.18 -14.23 -22.09
N LEU A 235 8.39 -14.52 -21.56
CA LEU A 235 9.46 -15.14 -22.33
C LEU A 235 9.42 -16.67 -22.20
N VAL A 236 9.69 -17.35 -23.31
CA VAL A 236 9.90 -18.81 -23.35
C VAL A 236 11.36 -19.08 -22.96
N LYS A 237 11.58 -20.01 -22.01
CA LYS A 237 12.92 -20.57 -21.73
C LYS A 237 13.22 -21.68 -22.70
#